data_09000cb080b6303a245c8086fca70f65
#
_entry.id   09000cb080b6303a245c8086fca70f65
#
_cell.length_a   1.000
_cell.length_b   1.000
_cell.length_c   1.000
_cell.angle_alpha   90.00
_cell.angle_beta   90.00
_cell.angle_gamma   90.00
#
_symmetry.space_group_name_H-M   'P 1'
#
loop_
_entity.id
_entity.type
_entity.pdbx_description
1 polymer ?
#
loop_
_entity_poly.entity_id
_entity_poly.type
_entity_poly.pdbx_seq_one_letter_code
_entity_poly.pdbx_strand_id
1 'polypeptide(L)'
;MKKRVAVISAILENAIEHQAEFNEVIARFQKNIHGRMGIPFHQEGISVVSITMIGIMDEINAFTGKLGSIESVQVKTAISKKEIEELC
;
A
#
# COMPACT_ATOMS: atom_id res chain seq x y z
N MET A 1 20.97 4.81 -5.13
CA MET A 1 20.52 3.68 -4.33
C MET A 1 19.51 2.85 -5.10
N LYS A 2 19.64 1.55 -5.06
CA LYS A 2 18.79 0.68 -5.86
C LYS A 2 17.39 0.60 -5.27
N LYS A 3 16.40 0.76 -6.13
CA LYS A 3 15.00 0.74 -5.75
C LYS A 3 14.26 -0.32 -6.53
N ARG A 4 13.08 -0.66 -6.07
CA ARG A 4 12.20 -1.62 -6.72
C ARG A 4 10.81 -1.04 -6.85
N VAL A 5 10.11 -1.53 -7.85
CA VAL A 5 8.68 -1.24 -7.99
C VAL A 5 7.91 -2.30 -7.22
N ALA A 6 6.96 -1.88 -6.42
CA ALA A 6 6.09 -2.78 -5.69
C ALA A 6 4.64 -2.45 -5.98
N VAL A 7 3.84 -3.48 -6.17
CA VAL A 7 2.39 -3.36 -6.29
C VAL A 7 1.79 -4.01 -5.06
N ILE A 8 1.06 -3.23 -4.29
CA ILE A 8 0.46 -3.68 -3.04
C ILE A 8 -1.05 -3.71 -3.21
N SER A 9 -1.64 -4.87 -2.97
CA SER A 9 -3.09 -5.02 -2.95
C SER A 9 -3.55 -5.15 -1.53
N ALA A 10 -4.52 -4.35 -1.13
CA ALA A 10 -5.06 -4.38 0.23
C ALA A 10 -6.57 -4.52 0.18
N ILE A 11 -7.10 -5.36 1.06
CA ILE A 11 -8.52 -5.50 1.27
C ILE A 11 -8.82 -5.04 2.69
N LEU A 12 -9.66 -4.01 2.81
CA LEU A 12 -10.12 -3.49 4.09
C LEU A 12 -11.51 -4.03 4.36
N GLU A 13 -11.65 -4.84 5.38
CA GLU A 13 -12.97 -5.19 5.90
C GLU A 13 -13.29 -4.20 7.01
N ASN A 14 -14.56 -3.94 7.23
CA ASN A 14 -15.00 -2.88 8.15
C ASN A 14 -14.33 -1.54 7.78
N ALA A 15 -14.42 -1.19 6.50
CA ALA A 15 -13.67 -0.06 5.96
C ALA A 15 -14.00 1.26 6.66
N ILE A 16 -15.25 1.45 7.10
CA ILE A 16 -15.65 2.67 7.78
C ILE A 16 -14.82 2.87 9.07
N GLU A 17 -14.62 1.81 9.85
CA GLU A 17 -13.86 1.91 11.10
C GLU A 17 -12.37 2.15 10.89
N HIS A 18 -11.80 1.54 9.85
CA HIS A 18 -10.34 1.48 9.69
C HIS A 18 -9.79 2.38 8.60
N GLN A 19 -10.66 3.08 7.89
CA GLN A 19 -10.25 3.89 6.74
C GLN A 19 -9.29 5.02 7.14
N ALA A 20 -9.54 5.67 8.25
CA ALA A 20 -8.70 6.79 8.70
C ALA A 20 -7.28 6.31 9.00
N GLU A 21 -7.15 5.20 9.69
CA GLU A 21 -5.85 4.63 10.03
C GLU A 21 -5.10 4.19 8.78
N PHE A 22 -5.80 3.55 7.85
CA PHE A 22 -5.24 3.12 6.58
C PHE A 22 -4.71 4.30 5.78
N ASN A 23 -5.50 5.36 5.67
CA ASN A 23 -5.11 6.56 4.93
C ASN A 23 -3.94 7.29 5.59
N GLU A 24 -3.85 7.24 6.92
CA GLU A 24 -2.73 7.84 7.62
C GLU A 24 -1.41 7.15 7.28
N VAL A 25 -1.41 5.82 7.21
CA VAL A 25 -0.22 5.07 6.82
C VAL A 25 0.18 5.44 5.40
N ILE A 26 -0.78 5.49 4.48
CA ILE A 26 -0.49 5.88 3.09
C ILE A 26 0.14 7.26 3.03
N ALA A 27 -0.38 8.21 3.81
CA ALA A 27 0.13 9.57 3.81
C ALA A 27 1.59 9.64 4.23
N ARG A 28 2.01 8.79 5.16
CA ARG A 28 3.41 8.75 5.62
C ARG A 28 4.39 8.32 4.53
N PHE A 29 3.91 7.55 3.55
CA PHE A 29 4.75 7.03 2.47
C PHE A 29 4.44 7.68 1.13
N GLN A 30 3.79 8.82 1.14
CA GLN A 30 3.29 9.44 -0.08
C GLN A 30 4.38 9.72 -1.11
N LYS A 31 5.58 10.09 -0.67
CA LYS A 31 6.66 10.34 -1.62
C LYS A 31 7.15 9.10 -2.35
N ASN A 32 6.82 7.91 -1.84
CA ASN A 32 7.16 6.65 -2.50
C ASN A 32 6.04 6.15 -3.41
N ILE A 33 4.83 6.67 -3.26
CA ILE A 33 3.64 6.17 -3.95
C ILE A 33 3.47 6.89 -5.27
N HIS A 34 3.41 6.11 -6.35
CA HIS A 34 3.28 6.63 -7.71
C HIS A 34 1.87 6.49 -8.27
N GLY A 35 1.06 5.65 -7.70
CA GLY A 35 -0.31 5.48 -8.13
C GLY A 35 -1.13 4.74 -7.09
N ARG A 36 -2.42 5.03 -7.10
CA ARG A 36 -3.35 4.42 -6.16
C ARG A 36 -4.71 4.32 -6.80
N MET A 37 -5.37 3.17 -6.64
CA MET A 37 -6.73 2.99 -7.11
C MET A 37 -7.54 2.27 -6.05
N GLY A 38 -8.69 2.83 -5.71
CA GLY A 38 -9.57 2.22 -4.71
C GLY A 38 -10.92 1.92 -5.31
N ILE A 39 -11.48 0.77 -4.95
CA ILE A 39 -12.80 0.35 -5.37
C ILE A 39 -13.60 0.00 -4.11
N PRO A 40 -14.57 0.84 -3.74
CA PRO A 40 -15.37 0.55 -2.55
C PRO A 40 -16.55 -0.36 -2.90
N PHE A 41 -16.82 -1.28 -1.99
CA PHE A 41 -18.02 -2.11 -2.04
C PHE A 41 -18.87 -1.72 -0.83
N HIS A 42 -19.60 -0.62 -0.95
CA HIS A 42 -20.26 0.02 0.18
C HIS A 42 -21.23 -0.90 0.93
N GLN A 43 -21.97 -1.70 0.19
CA GLN A 43 -22.97 -2.57 0.81
C GLN A 43 -22.32 -3.68 1.63
N GLU A 44 -21.10 -4.06 1.27
CA GLU A 44 -20.39 -5.13 1.97
C GLU A 44 -19.46 -4.62 3.05
N GLY A 45 -19.27 -3.32 3.13
CA GLY A 45 -18.32 -2.73 4.08
C GLY A 45 -16.87 -3.03 3.75
N ILE A 46 -16.58 -3.37 2.50
CA ILE A 46 -15.24 -3.75 2.03
C ILE A 46 -14.72 -2.68 1.08
N SER A 47 -13.45 -2.38 1.17
CA SER A 47 -12.76 -1.55 0.18
C SER A 47 -11.52 -2.28 -0.31
N VAL A 48 -11.30 -2.24 -1.63
CA VAL A 48 -10.13 -2.84 -2.26
C VAL A 48 -9.26 -1.73 -2.77
N VAL A 49 -7.97 -1.73 -2.38
CA VAL A 49 -7.04 -0.66 -2.75
C VAL A 49 -5.80 -1.27 -3.39
N SER A 50 -5.43 -0.76 -4.56
CA SER A 50 -4.18 -1.11 -5.24
C SER A 50 -3.25 0.09 -5.19
N ILE A 51 -1.99 -0.15 -4.79
CA ILE A 51 -1.00 0.90 -4.64
C ILE A 51 0.26 0.50 -5.38
N THR A 52 0.78 1.41 -6.20
CA THR A 52 2.09 1.21 -6.83
C THR A 52 3.08 2.14 -6.16
N MET A 53 4.17 1.60 -5.66
CA MET A 53 5.20 2.40 -5.02
C MET A 53 6.58 2.04 -5.55
N ILE A 54 7.51 2.97 -5.39
CA ILE A 54 8.91 2.77 -5.71
C ILE A 54 9.72 3.13 -4.47
N GLY A 55 10.59 2.23 -4.06
CA GLY A 55 11.43 2.48 -2.91
C GLY A 55 12.48 1.39 -2.72
N ILE A 56 13.35 1.61 -1.76
CA ILE A 56 14.27 0.55 -1.34
C ILE A 56 13.50 -0.50 -0.54
N MET A 57 14.08 -1.69 -0.43
CA MET A 57 13.37 -2.79 0.24
C MET A 57 12.92 -2.45 1.66
N ASP A 58 13.74 -1.71 2.40
CA ASP A 58 13.36 -1.32 3.77
C ASP A 58 12.09 -0.48 3.78
N GLU A 59 11.95 0.43 2.81
CA GLU A 59 10.75 1.27 2.72
C GLU A 59 9.52 0.44 2.35
N ILE A 60 9.68 -0.48 1.40
CA ILE A 60 8.57 -1.34 0.98
C ILE A 60 8.12 -2.22 2.15
N ASN A 61 9.06 -2.82 2.86
CA ASN A 61 8.76 -3.68 3.99
C ASN A 61 8.11 -2.89 5.14
N ALA A 62 8.59 -1.68 5.40
CA ALA A 62 8.01 -0.83 6.44
C ALA A 62 6.55 -0.48 6.10
N PHE A 63 6.30 -0.14 4.85
CA PHE A 63 4.95 0.22 4.41
C PHE A 63 4.00 -0.96 4.52
N THR A 64 4.38 -2.11 3.94
CA THR A 64 3.50 -3.29 3.94
C THR A 64 3.28 -3.81 5.36
N GLY A 65 4.31 -3.74 6.21
CA GLY A 65 4.17 -4.14 7.61
C GLY A 65 3.19 -3.26 8.38
N LYS A 66 3.25 -1.94 8.16
CA LYS A 66 2.32 -1.03 8.82
C LYS A 66 0.88 -1.23 8.34
N LEU A 67 0.69 -1.41 7.02
CA LEU A 67 -0.65 -1.69 6.50
C LEU A 67 -1.19 -3.02 7.04
N GLY A 68 -0.36 -4.05 7.03
CA GLY A 68 -0.79 -5.37 7.47
C GLY A 68 -1.06 -5.45 8.97
N SER A 69 -0.57 -4.50 9.76
CA SER A 69 -0.82 -4.48 11.20
C SER A 69 -2.17 -3.86 11.56
N ILE A 70 -2.84 -3.22 10.61
CA ILE A 70 -4.17 -2.65 10.83
C ILE A 70 -5.17 -3.79 10.90
N GLU A 71 -5.99 -3.78 11.93
CA GLU A 71 -7.02 -4.81 12.09
C GLU A 71 -7.94 -4.83 10.89
N SER A 72 -8.30 -6.03 10.44
CA SER A 72 -9.20 -6.26 9.30
C SER A 72 -8.64 -5.84 7.94
N VAL A 73 -7.33 -5.70 7.84
CA VAL A 73 -6.66 -5.41 6.56
C VAL A 73 -5.81 -6.61 6.14
N GLN A 74 -6.05 -7.06 4.91
CA GLN A 74 -5.25 -8.10 4.28
C GLN A 74 -4.40 -7.48 3.21
N VAL A 75 -3.11 -7.84 3.15
CA VAL A 75 -2.16 -7.21 2.23
C VAL A 75 -1.40 -8.29 1.48
N LYS A 76 -1.28 -8.11 0.17
CA LYS A 76 -0.40 -8.93 -0.69
C LYS A 76 0.45 -7.99 -1.52
N THR A 77 1.71 -8.37 -1.71
CA THR A 77 2.68 -7.52 -2.40
C THR A 77 3.39 -8.29 -3.49
N ALA A 78 3.48 -7.68 -4.66
CA ALA A 78 4.35 -8.15 -5.74
C ALA A 78 5.48 -7.15 -5.88
N ILE A 79 6.72 -7.63 -5.94
CA ILE A 79 7.90 -6.78 -6.00
C ILE A 79 8.67 -7.12 -7.28
N SER A 80 9.09 -6.09 -8.03
CA SER A 80 9.84 -6.29 -9.25
C SER A 80 11.17 -6.98 -8.95
N LYS A 81 11.56 -7.90 -9.82
CA LYS A 81 12.89 -8.50 -9.74
C LYS A 81 13.96 -7.52 -10.21
N LYS A 82 13.60 -6.65 -11.12
CA LYS A 82 14.52 -5.65 -11.64
C LYS A 82 14.67 -4.51 -10.65
N GLU A 83 15.91 -4.14 -10.38
CA GLU A 83 16.22 -2.93 -9.62
C GLU A 83 16.29 -1.76 -10.58
N ILE A 84 15.84 -0.60 -10.12
CA ILE A 84 15.85 0.62 -10.92
C ILE A 84 16.54 1.74 -10.18
N GLU A 85 17.00 2.74 -10.94
CA GLU A 85 17.48 3.99 -10.38
C GLU A 85 16.40 5.03 -10.65
N GLU A 86 15.80 5.52 -9.60
CA GLU A 86 14.81 6.58 -9.72
C GLU A 86 15.53 7.92 -9.68
N LEU A 87 15.32 8.74 -10.69
CA LEU A 87 16.10 9.97 -10.87
C LEU A 87 15.48 11.19 -10.21
N CYS A 88 14.26 11.13 -9.71
CA CYS A 88 13.69 12.29 -9.01
C CYS A 88 12.51 11.93 -8.13
#